data_b61328d611a7e497de5a60cea1f6cd9e
#
_entry.id   b61328d611a7e497de5a60cea1f6cd9e
#
_cell.length_a   1.000
_cell.length_b   1.000
_cell.length_c   1.000
_cell.angle_alpha   90.00
_cell.angle_beta   90.00
_cell.angle_gamma   90.00
#
_symmetry.space_group_name_H-M   'P 1'
#
loop_
_entity.id
_entity.type
_entity.pdbx_description
1 polymer ?
#
loop_
_entity_poly.entity_id
_entity_poly.type
_entity_poly.pdbx_seq_one_letter_code
_entity_poly.pdbx_strand_id
1 'polypeptide(L)'
;PRGRNIQMAFEMSLEEAVYGKDVEIRLPNSNKKVSVNIPAGVDTGNKIRLTGEGEASQYGGEHGDLFIVVQVQKHDFLEREGNHLYCEVPIRVDQAILGAEIEIPTLSKKVLLKIPPETQTGKIFKLRDLGAGSLRGKTTGDLFVRVVVETPSKLSSKQKTAIESAFLGTEENFHESDNFTTKINKKFK
;
A
#
# COMPACT_ATOMS: atom_id res chain seq x y z
N PRO A 1 16.46 12.10 -41.34
CA PRO A 1 16.55 11.43 -40.01
C PRO A 1 15.73 12.15 -38.98
N ARG A 2 15.07 11.37 -38.13
CA ARG A 2 14.16 11.83 -37.08
C ARG A 2 14.97 12.36 -35.89
N GLY A 3 14.39 13.31 -35.14
CA GLY A 3 14.95 13.75 -33.88
C GLY A 3 14.94 12.65 -32.81
N ARG A 4 15.73 12.84 -31.76
CA ARG A 4 15.83 11.86 -30.68
C ARG A 4 14.61 11.90 -29.76
N ASN A 5 14.28 10.76 -29.18
CA ASN A 5 13.29 10.70 -28.14
C ASN A 5 13.84 11.22 -26.82
N ILE A 6 12.97 11.80 -26.00
CA ILE A 6 13.31 12.31 -24.67
C ILE A 6 12.47 11.53 -23.65
N GLN A 7 13.02 11.35 -22.46
CA GLN A 7 12.28 10.84 -21.31
C GLN A 7 12.28 11.85 -20.18
N MET A 8 11.17 11.95 -19.47
CA MET A 8 11.08 12.72 -18.23
C MET A 8 10.28 11.93 -17.19
N ALA A 9 10.71 12.04 -15.94
CA ALA A 9 9.98 11.44 -14.83
C ALA A 9 8.84 12.36 -14.41
N PHE A 10 7.72 11.78 -14.04
CA PHE A 10 6.60 12.51 -13.47
C PHE A 10 6.16 11.82 -12.16
N GLU A 11 6.28 12.55 -11.06
CA GLU A 11 5.89 12.04 -9.75
C GLU A 11 4.40 12.22 -9.53
N MET A 12 3.76 11.18 -9.00
CA MET A 12 2.33 11.14 -8.70
C MET A 12 2.12 10.54 -7.31
N SER A 13 1.02 10.94 -6.65
CA SER A 13 0.56 10.22 -5.49
C SER A 13 -0.05 8.88 -5.90
N LEU A 14 -0.21 7.97 -4.93
CA LEU A 14 -0.88 6.69 -5.18
C LEU A 14 -2.32 6.91 -5.64
N GLU A 15 -3.03 7.84 -5.00
CA GLU A 15 -4.40 8.20 -5.36
C GLU A 15 -4.48 8.69 -6.81
N GLU A 16 -3.59 9.59 -7.20
CA GLU A 16 -3.55 10.12 -8.57
C GLU A 16 -3.27 9.01 -9.59
N ALA A 17 -2.38 8.09 -9.27
CA ALA A 17 -2.05 6.98 -10.17
C ALA A 17 -3.24 6.02 -10.33
N VAL A 18 -3.97 5.75 -9.26
CA VAL A 18 -5.12 4.84 -9.29
C VAL A 18 -6.32 5.46 -10.01
N TYR A 19 -6.62 6.72 -9.72
CA TYR A 19 -7.79 7.40 -10.29
C TYR A 19 -7.53 8.10 -11.62
N GLY A 20 -6.27 8.31 -11.96
CA GLY A 20 -5.88 9.10 -13.12
C GLY A 20 -5.94 10.59 -12.84
N LYS A 21 -5.32 11.35 -13.71
CA LYS A 21 -5.24 12.81 -13.56
C LYS A 21 -4.95 13.48 -14.89
N ASP A 22 -5.56 14.62 -15.13
CA ASP A 22 -5.16 15.53 -16.20
C ASP A 22 -4.10 16.47 -15.65
N VAL A 23 -2.98 16.56 -16.34
CA VAL A 23 -1.85 17.40 -15.91
C VAL A 23 -1.39 18.28 -17.05
N GLU A 24 -0.86 19.46 -16.69
CA GLU A 24 -0.10 20.29 -17.62
C GLU A 24 1.39 20.05 -17.41
N ILE A 25 2.08 19.73 -18.50
CA ILE A 25 3.52 19.46 -18.46
C ILE A 25 4.23 20.50 -19.29
N ARG A 26 5.28 21.11 -18.72
CA ARG A 26 6.17 21.99 -19.44
C ARG A 26 7.21 21.13 -20.15
N LEU A 27 7.31 21.29 -21.47
CA LEU A 27 8.26 20.53 -22.27
C LEU A 27 9.71 20.91 -21.93
N PRO A 28 10.62 19.92 -21.82
CA PRO A 28 11.99 20.17 -21.34
C PRO A 28 12.79 21.17 -22.21
N ASN A 29 12.55 21.17 -23.51
CA ASN A 29 13.36 21.95 -24.46
C ASN A 29 12.62 23.18 -24.98
N SER A 30 11.51 23.54 -24.40
CA SER A 30 10.77 24.75 -24.78
C SER A 30 9.92 25.22 -23.58
N ASN A 31 9.35 26.43 -23.68
CA ASN A 31 8.42 26.93 -22.67
C ASN A 31 6.97 26.52 -22.95
N LYS A 32 6.78 25.64 -23.93
CA LYS A 32 5.45 25.13 -24.29
C LYS A 32 4.91 24.23 -23.20
N LYS A 33 3.65 24.45 -22.84
CA LYS A 33 2.90 23.56 -21.94
C LYS A 33 1.95 22.69 -22.75
N VAL A 34 1.87 21.42 -22.40
CA VAL A 34 0.93 20.49 -23.03
C VAL A 34 0.06 19.86 -21.95
N SER A 35 -1.22 19.67 -22.26
CA SER A 35 -2.14 18.92 -21.41
C SER A 35 -1.98 17.43 -21.69
N VAL A 36 -1.83 16.65 -20.63
CA VAL A 36 -1.66 15.20 -20.70
C VAL A 36 -2.68 14.54 -19.80
N ASN A 37 -3.40 13.58 -20.34
CA ASN A 37 -4.25 12.71 -19.54
C ASN A 37 -3.44 11.51 -19.06
N ILE A 38 -3.24 11.43 -17.75
CA ILE A 38 -2.64 10.25 -17.13
C ILE A 38 -3.78 9.28 -16.83
N PRO A 39 -3.82 8.12 -17.50
CA PRO A 39 -4.95 7.22 -17.33
C PRO A 39 -5.00 6.60 -15.94
N ALA A 40 -6.19 6.27 -15.49
CA ALA A 40 -6.38 5.57 -14.22
C ALA A 40 -5.71 4.20 -14.25
N GLY A 41 -5.08 3.82 -13.15
CA GLY A 41 -4.45 2.51 -12.99
C GLY A 41 -2.97 2.46 -13.37
N VAL A 42 -2.36 3.58 -13.71
CA VAL A 42 -0.91 3.60 -13.97
C VAL A 42 -0.12 3.23 -12.73
N ASP A 43 1.07 2.73 -12.94
CA ASP A 43 2.00 2.37 -11.87
C ASP A 43 3.41 2.86 -12.22
N THR A 44 4.30 2.81 -11.25
CA THR A 44 5.71 3.18 -11.46
C THR A 44 6.30 2.40 -12.63
N GLY A 45 6.96 3.13 -13.51
CA GLY A 45 7.59 2.57 -14.70
C GLY A 45 6.71 2.59 -15.94
N ASN A 46 5.41 2.85 -15.81
CA ASN A 46 4.57 3.04 -17.00
C ASN A 46 4.98 4.29 -17.75
N LYS A 47 4.92 4.23 -19.06
CA LYS A 47 5.34 5.33 -19.94
C LYS A 47 4.14 5.84 -20.73
N ILE A 48 4.04 7.16 -20.80
CA ILE A 48 3.04 7.84 -21.62
C ILE A 48 3.79 8.55 -22.74
N ARG A 49 3.42 8.22 -23.98
CA ARG A 49 4.07 8.76 -25.18
C ARG A 49 3.36 10.00 -25.65
N LEU A 50 4.13 11.08 -25.83
CA LEU A 50 3.69 12.29 -26.51
C LEU A 50 4.39 12.37 -27.86
N THR A 51 3.65 12.05 -28.90
CA THR A 51 4.17 11.98 -30.26
C THR A 51 4.63 13.37 -30.74
N GLY A 52 5.84 13.43 -31.28
CA GLY A 52 6.35 14.65 -31.86
C GLY A 52 6.85 15.70 -30.86
N GLU A 53 6.91 15.37 -29.56
CA GLU A 53 7.32 16.32 -28.51
C GLU A 53 8.76 16.04 -28.00
N GLY A 54 9.53 15.25 -28.73
CA GLY A 54 10.94 15.02 -28.47
C GLY A 54 11.84 16.08 -29.09
N GLU A 55 13.11 15.74 -29.29
CA GLU A 55 14.08 16.66 -29.89
C GLU A 55 13.77 16.91 -31.37
N ALA A 56 14.09 18.12 -31.81
CA ALA A 56 14.02 18.46 -33.23
C ALA A 56 15.09 17.68 -34.02
N SER A 57 14.78 17.35 -35.25
CA SER A 57 15.78 16.79 -36.18
C SER A 57 16.80 17.83 -36.55
N GLN A 58 18.09 17.48 -36.56
CA GLN A 58 19.17 18.35 -37.01
C GLN A 58 19.13 18.61 -38.51
N TYR A 59 18.40 17.81 -39.26
CA TYR A 59 18.33 17.86 -40.71
C TYR A 59 16.94 18.19 -41.23
N GLY A 60 16.12 18.86 -40.43
CA GLY A 60 14.79 19.29 -40.87
C GLY A 60 13.75 18.18 -40.95
N GLY A 61 14.02 17.00 -40.39
CA GLY A 61 13.07 15.91 -40.32
C GLY A 61 12.07 16.05 -39.17
N GLU A 62 11.31 15.03 -38.93
CA GLU A 62 10.34 15.00 -37.85
C GLU A 62 11.01 15.03 -36.47
N HIS A 63 10.32 15.62 -35.48
CA HIS A 63 10.72 15.55 -34.10
C HIS A 63 10.64 14.10 -33.58
N GLY A 64 11.44 13.80 -32.58
CA GLY A 64 11.25 12.57 -31.78
C GLY A 64 10.04 12.67 -30.87
N ASP A 65 9.87 11.71 -30.02
CA ASP A 65 8.78 11.64 -29.05
C ASP A 65 9.26 11.94 -27.63
N LEU A 66 8.34 12.41 -26.79
CA LEU A 66 8.57 12.54 -25.36
C LEU A 66 7.87 11.39 -24.65
N PHE A 67 8.62 10.69 -23.80
CA PHE A 67 8.07 9.66 -22.92
C PHE A 67 8.03 10.16 -21.49
N ILE A 68 6.85 10.17 -20.89
CA ILE A 68 6.66 10.50 -19.50
C ILE A 68 6.67 9.20 -18.73
N VAL A 69 7.63 9.05 -17.82
CA VAL A 69 7.78 7.86 -16.99
C VAL A 69 7.15 8.13 -15.62
N VAL A 70 6.12 7.41 -15.29
CA VAL A 70 5.40 7.59 -14.03
C VAL A 70 6.24 7.07 -12.87
N GLN A 71 6.33 7.87 -11.80
CA GLN A 71 6.91 7.51 -10.52
C GLN A 71 5.88 7.76 -9.43
N VAL A 72 5.36 6.70 -8.83
CA VAL A 72 4.38 6.80 -7.75
C VAL A 72 5.13 6.98 -6.44
N GLN A 73 4.77 8.05 -5.72
CA GLN A 73 5.34 8.36 -4.42
C GLN A 73 4.92 7.32 -3.39
N LYS A 74 5.78 7.11 -2.40
CA LYS A 74 5.47 6.25 -1.26
C LYS A 74 4.25 6.83 -0.52
N HIS A 75 3.25 5.97 -0.29
CA HIS A 75 2.07 6.32 0.50
C HIS A 75 2.36 6.14 1.99
N ASP A 76 1.67 6.92 2.84
CA ASP A 76 1.90 6.89 4.29
C ASP A 76 1.57 5.53 4.93
N PHE A 77 0.57 4.82 4.41
CA PHE A 77 0.13 3.57 5.01
C PHE A 77 -0.29 2.48 4.01
N LEU A 78 -0.36 2.76 2.71
CA LEU A 78 -0.73 1.77 1.70
C LEU A 78 0.45 1.44 0.81
N GLU A 79 0.61 0.16 0.50
CA GLU A 79 1.55 -0.32 -0.50
C GLU A 79 0.77 -0.95 -1.65
N ARG A 80 1.25 -0.77 -2.87
CA ARG A 80 0.62 -1.33 -4.06
C ARG A 80 1.47 -2.44 -4.64
N GLU A 81 0.82 -3.54 -4.97
CA GLU A 81 1.41 -4.64 -5.72
C GLU A 81 0.41 -5.09 -6.79
N GLY A 82 0.69 -4.72 -8.02
CA GLY A 82 -0.26 -4.91 -9.12
C GLY A 82 -1.55 -4.11 -8.88
N ASN A 83 -2.67 -4.80 -8.82
CA ASN A 83 -3.98 -4.20 -8.53
C ASN A 83 -4.36 -4.29 -7.05
N HIS A 84 -3.56 -4.96 -6.25
CA HIS A 84 -3.82 -5.12 -4.82
C HIS A 84 -3.14 -4.03 -4.01
N LEU A 85 -3.76 -3.67 -2.90
CA LEU A 85 -3.20 -2.77 -1.91
C LEU A 85 -3.00 -3.53 -0.61
N TYR A 86 -1.99 -3.13 0.14
CA TYR A 86 -1.59 -3.75 1.41
C TYR A 86 -1.44 -2.68 2.47
N CYS A 87 -1.94 -2.97 3.65
CA CYS A 87 -1.87 -2.08 4.80
C CYS A 87 -1.55 -2.90 6.04
N GLU A 88 -0.61 -2.43 6.85
CA GLU A 88 -0.33 -3.01 8.16
C GLU A 88 -0.94 -2.11 9.22
N VAL A 89 -1.79 -2.66 10.08
CA VAL A 89 -2.53 -1.90 11.07
C VAL A 89 -2.20 -2.42 12.47
N PRO A 90 -1.69 -1.57 13.37
CA PRO A 90 -1.54 -1.95 14.76
C PRO A 90 -2.91 -2.01 15.43
N ILE A 91 -3.16 -3.09 16.19
CA ILE A 91 -4.33 -3.22 17.04
C ILE A 91 -3.88 -3.45 18.47
N ARG A 92 -4.70 -3.03 19.40
CA ARG A 92 -4.39 -3.20 20.83
C ARG A 92 -4.56 -4.66 21.22
N VAL A 93 -3.74 -5.11 22.16
CA VAL A 93 -3.82 -6.50 22.62
C VAL A 93 -5.21 -6.86 23.18
N ASP A 94 -5.88 -5.93 23.86
CA ASP A 94 -7.24 -6.15 24.34
C ASP A 94 -8.25 -6.29 23.19
N GLN A 95 -8.08 -5.54 22.12
CA GLN A 95 -8.91 -5.66 20.92
C GLN A 95 -8.69 -7.00 20.22
N ALA A 96 -7.46 -7.47 20.19
CA ALA A 96 -7.15 -8.79 19.62
C ALA A 96 -7.78 -9.93 20.43
N ILE A 97 -7.80 -9.80 21.76
CA ILE A 97 -8.36 -10.81 22.66
C ILE A 97 -9.89 -10.82 22.58
N LEU A 98 -10.50 -9.65 22.71
CA LEU A 98 -11.95 -9.53 22.91
C LEU A 98 -12.73 -9.28 21.63
N GLY A 99 -12.04 -8.97 20.55
CA GLY A 99 -12.66 -8.48 19.33
C GLY A 99 -12.96 -7.00 19.43
N ALA A 100 -13.09 -6.37 18.26
CA ALA A 100 -13.37 -4.94 18.15
C ALA A 100 -13.80 -4.58 16.73
N GLU A 101 -14.30 -3.38 16.57
CA GLU A 101 -14.42 -2.74 15.26
C GLU A 101 -13.39 -1.62 15.20
N ILE A 102 -12.58 -1.60 14.16
CA ILE A 102 -11.54 -0.59 13.97
C ILE A 102 -11.73 0.12 12.66
N GLU A 103 -11.33 1.40 12.61
CA GLU A 103 -11.28 2.16 11.38
C GLU A 103 -9.96 1.86 10.68
N ILE A 104 -10.04 1.54 9.40
CA ILE A 104 -8.88 1.37 8.53
C ILE A 104 -8.99 2.28 7.33
N PRO A 105 -7.84 2.71 6.78
CA PRO A 105 -7.85 3.57 5.60
C PRO A 105 -8.01 2.76 4.32
N THR A 106 -8.72 3.35 3.37
CA THR A 106 -8.64 2.97 1.96
C THR A 106 -8.08 4.15 1.18
N LEU A 107 -8.00 4.05 -0.13
CA LEU A 107 -7.57 5.18 -0.95
C LEU A 107 -8.50 6.38 -0.85
N SER A 108 -9.80 6.15 -0.66
CA SER A 108 -10.81 7.20 -0.73
C SER A 108 -11.49 7.52 0.59
N LYS A 109 -11.49 6.62 1.53
CA LYS A 109 -12.27 6.76 2.78
C LYS A 109 -11.79 5.81 3.86
N LYS A 110 -12.24 6.05 5.09
CA LYS A 110 -12.11 5.10 6.18
C LYS A 110 -13.25 4.08 6.09
N VAL A 111 -12.96 2.83 6.41
CA VAL A 111 -13.97 1.78 6.52
C VAL A 111 -13.80 1.07 7.86
N LEU A 112 -14.88 0.50 8.37
CA LEU A 112 -14.84 -0.29 9.61
C LEU A 112 -14.44 -1.73 9.28
N LEU A 113 -13.47 -2.24 10.03
CA LEU A 113 -13.06 -3.65 9.97
C LEU A 113 -13.42 -4.32 11.30
N LYS A 114 -14.16 -5.40 11.21
CA LYS A 114 -14.49 -6.21 12.39
C LYS A 114 -13.34 -7.16 12.68
N ILE A 115 -12.76 -7.01 13.87
CA ILE A 115 -11.72 -7.89 14.39
C ILE A 115 -12.39 -8.94 15.26
N PRO A 116 -12.36 -10.23 14.89
CA PRO A 116 -12.92 -11.27 15.74
C PRO A 116 -12.14 -11.42 17.06
N PRO A 117 -12.79 -11.90 18.13
CA PRO A 117 -12.05 -12.31 19.33
C PRO A 117 -10.96 -13.34 18.98
N GLU A 118 -9.90 -13.36 19.78
CA GLU A 118 -8.77 -14.29 19.63
C GLU A 118 -7.98 -14.12 18.32
N THR A 119 -8.01 -12.92 17.75
CA THR A 119 -7.23 -12.60 16.55
C THR A 119 -5.75 -12.62 16.88
N GLN A 120 -4.99 -13.39 16.13
CA GLN A 120 -3.55 -13.49 16.28
C GLN A 120 -2.83 -12.42 15.49
N THR A 121 -1.66 -11.98 15.98
CA THR A 121 -0.81 -11.06 15.22
C THR A 121 -0.42 -11.68 13.90
N GLY A 122 -0.39 -10.86 12.84
CA GLY A 122 -0.10 -11.32 11.49
C GLY A 122 -1.31 -11.81 10.69
N LYS A 123 -2.49 -11.85 11.30
CA LYS A 123 -3.74 -12.18 10.59
C LYS A 123 -3.97 -11.17 9.48
N ILE A 124 -4.30 -11.68 8.30
CA ILE A 124 -4.58 -10.86 7.12
C ILE A 124 -6.08 -10.92 6.83
N PHE A 125 -6.68 -9.73 6.70
CA PHE A 125 -8.09 -9.57 6.31
C PHE A 125 -8.14 -9.06 4.88
N LYS A 126 -8.98 -9.68 4.07
CA LYS A 126 -9.17 -9.29 2.68
C LYS A 126 -10.46 -8.47 2.53
N LEU A 127 -10.31 -7.24 2.06
CA LEU A 127 -11.44 -6.39 1.73
C LEU A 127 -11.57 -6.32 0.22
N ARG A 128 -12.64 -6.89 -0.31
CA ARG A 128 -12.87 -7.02 -1.75
C ARG A 128 -13.07 -5.66 -2.39
N ASP A 129 -12.51 -5.51 -3.57
CA ASP A 129 -12.70 -4.36 -4.45
C ASP A 129 -12.22 -3.02 -3.88
N LEU A 130 -11.39 -3.05 -2.81
CA LEU A 130 -10.81 -1.85 -2.20
C LEU A 130 -9.32 -1.68 -2.53
N GLY A 131 -8.85 -2.40 -3.54
CA GLY A 131 -7.51 -2.23 -4.06
C GLY A 131 -7.42 -1.15 -5.15
N ALA A 132 -6.42 -1.28 -6.01
CA ALA A 132 -6.23 -0.43 -7.16
C ALA A 132 -6.94 -1.02 -8.39
N GLY A 133 -7.40 -0.16 -9.29
CA GLY A 133 -7.89 -0.61 -10.58
C GLY A 133 -6.74 -0.97 -11.53
N SER A 134 -7.04 -1.77 -12.54
CA SER A 134 -6.09 -2.06 -13.59
C SER A 134 -6.02 -0.92 -14.61
N LEU A 135 -4.88 -0.80 -15.30
CA LEU A 135 -4.70 0.19 -16.37
C LEU A 135 -5.74 0.02 -17.49
N ARG A 136 -6.23 -1.18 -17.70
CA ARG A 136 -7.25 -1.47 -18.70
C ARG A 136 -8.69 -1.31 -18.19
N GLY A 137 -8.88 -0.89 -16.93
CA GLY A 137 -10.18 -0.58 -16.34
C GLY A 137 -11.12 -1.75 -16.11
N LYS A 138 -10.66 -2.99 -16.29
CA LYS A 138 -11.54 -4.18 -16.28
C LYS A 138 -11.71 -4.82 -14.92
N THR A 139 -10.74 -4.65 -14.02
CA THR A 139 -10.75 -5.32 -12.72
C THR A 139 -10.23 -4.38 -11.64
N THR A 140 -10.83 -4.47 -10.48
CA THR A 140 -10.33 -3.81 -9.26
C THR A 140 -9.77 -4.91 -8.36
N GLY A 141 -8.59 -4.69 -7.82
CA GLY A 141 -8.01 -5.60 -6.86
C GLY A 141 -8.57 -5.41 -5.46
N ASP A 142 -7.97 -6.05 -4.51
CA ASP A 142 -8.43 -6.08 -3.12
C ASP A 142 -7.48 -5.31 -2.21
N LEU A 143 -7.97 -4.93 -1.05
CA LEU A 143 -7.15 -4.39 0.03
C LEU A 143 -6.89 -5.50 1.04
N PHE A 144 -5.63 -5.78 1.31
CA PHE A 144 -5.21 -6.74 2.34
C PHE A 144 -4.72 -5.99 3.56
N VAL A 145 -5.35 -6.25 4.69
CA VAL A 145 -5.02 -5.61 5.96
C VAL A 145 -4.39 -6.65 6.88
N ARG A 146 -3.13 -6.45 7.20
CA ARG A 146 -2.40 -7.27 8.16
C ARG A 146 -2.42 -6.60 9.51
N VAL A 147 -2.90 -7.28 10.54
CA VAL A 147 -2.92 -6.73 11.88
C VAL A 147 -1.65 -7.12 12.64
N VAL A 148 -1.14 -6.17 13.41
CA VAL A 148 0.00 -6.36 14.32
C VAL A 148 -0.49 -6.00 15.71
N VAL A 149 -0.36 -6.93 16.64
CA VAL A 149 -0.85 -6.74 17.99
C VAL A 149 0.16 -5.92 18.79
N GLU A 150 -0.30 -4.80 19.32
CA GLU A 150 0.51 -3.90 20.13
C GLU A 150 0.31 -4.16 21.60
N THR A 151 1.43 -4.30 22.33
CA THR A 151 1.47 -4.39 23.77
C THR A 151 1.58 -2.99 24.36
N PRO A 152 0.72 -2.62 25.34
CA PRO A 152 0.79 -1.29 25.95
C PRO A 152 2.06 -1.12 26.78
N SER A 153 2.49 0.12 26.91
CA SER A 153 3.62 0.51 27.75
C SER A 153 3.16 1.42 28.89
N LYS A 154 4.02 1.60 29.90
CA LYS A 154 3.79 2.53 31.02
C LYS A 154 2.51 2.28 31.81
N LEU A 155 2.19 1.01 32.03
CA LEU A 155 1.03 0.62 32.83
C LEU A 155 1.29 0.90 34.32
N SER A 156 0.24 1.27 35.04
CA SER A 156 0.27 1.42 36.49
C SER A 156 0.41 0.05 37.18
N SER A 157 0.83 0.06 38.46
CA SER A 157 0.90 -1.18 39.25
C SER A 157 -0.43 -1.87 39.35
N LYS A 158 -1.52 -1.12 39.50
CA LYS A 158 -2.89 -1.66 39.56
C LYS A 158 -3.26 -2.36 38.25
N GLN A 159 -2.90 -1.77 37.10
CA GLN A 159 -3.17 -2.35 35.79
C GLN A 159 -2.36 -3.65 35.58
N LYS A 160 -1.10 -3.65 35.97
CA LYS A 160 -0.25 -4.85 35.92
C LYS A 160 -0.83 -5.98 36.75
N THR A 161 -1.24 -5.70 37.99
CA THR A 161 -1.86 -6.68 38.86
C THR A 161 -3.17 -7.26 38.26
N ALA A 162 -3.96 -6.40 37.62
CA ALA A 162 -5.20 -6.84 36.97
C ALA A 162 -4.89 -7.78 35.79
N ILE A 163 -3.85 -7.50 35.01
CA ILE A 163 -3.42 -8.36 33.91
C ILE A 163 -2.93 -9.71 34.45
N GLU A 164 -2.11 -9.72 35.49
CA GLU A 164 -1.64 -10.94 36.09
C GLU A 164 -2.80 -11.81 36.54
N SER A 165 -3.79 -11.20 37.20
CA SER A 165 -5.01 -11.92 37.65
C SER A 165 -5.81 -12.46 36.46
N ALA A 166 -5.94 -11.69 35.37
CA ALA A 166 -6.68 -12.11 34.20
C ALA A 166 -6.07 -13.34 33.52
N PHE A 167 -4.75 -13.51 33.60
CA PHE A 167 -4.06 -14.61 32.97
C PHE A 167 -3.76 -15.79 33.87
N LEU A 168 -4.21 -15.75 35.15
CA LEU A 168 -4.12 -16.91 36.01
C LEU A 168 -4.98 -18.06 35.45
N GLY A 169 -4.36 -19.25 35.34
CA GLY A 169 -5.06 -20.42 34.84
C GLY A 169 -5.19 -20.53 33.34
N THR A 170 -4.51 -19.67 32.60
CA THR A 170 -4.54 -19.67 31.12
C THR A 170 -3.31 -20.27 30.49
N GLU A 171 -2.44 -20.90 31.25
CA GLU A 171 -1.13 -21.40 30.77
C GLU A 171 -1.26 -22.32 29.55
N GLU A 172 -2.30 -23.16 29.53
CA GLU A 172 -2.55 -24.10 28.45
C GLU A 172 -3.22 -23.47 27.22
N ASN A 173 -3.55 -22.19 27.28
CA ASN A 173 -4.20 -21.49 26.18
C ASN A 173 -3.19 -20.84 25.20
N PHE A 174 -1.90 -20.97 25.46
CA PHE A 174 -0.84 -20.40 24.65
C PHE A 174 -0.19 -21.49 23.76
N HIS A 175 -0.89 -21.90 22.71
CA HIS A 175 -0.53 -23.02 21.87
C HIS A 175 0.82 -22.86 21.16
N GLU A 176 1.12 -21.65 20.67
CA GLU A 176 2.39 -21.39 19.99
C GLU A 176 3.58 -21.48 20.96
N SER A 177 3.44 -20.96 22.17
CA SER A 177 4.46 -21.05 23.21
C SER A 177 4.70 -22.49 23.62
N ASP A 178 3.63 -23.27 23.78
CA ASP A 178 3.71 -24.68 24.15
C ASP A 178 4.40 -25.51 23.07
N ASN A 179 4.03 -25.29 21.80
CA ASN A 179 4.64 -25.96 20.66
C ASN A 179 6.16 -25.66 20.60
N PHE A 180 6.51 -24.41 20.80
CA PHE A 180 7.91 -23.98 20.81
C PHE A 180 8.70 -24.66 21.94
N THR A 181 8.16 -24.66 23.15
CA THR A 181 8.75 -25.32 24.32
C THR A 181 8.94 -26.82 24.06
N THR A 182 7.96 -27.47 23.49
CA THR A 182 8.01 -28.89 23.13
C THR A 182 9.18 -29.17 22.17
N LYS A 183 9.35 -28.33 21.17
CA LYS A 183 10.46 -28.45 20.20
C LYS A 183 11.83 -28.28 20.86
N ILE A 184 11.96 -27.30 21.76
CA ILE A 184 13.19 -27.09 22.53
C ILE A 184 13.52 -28.33 23.36
N ASN A 185 12.55 -28.88 24.09
CA ASN A 185 12.75 -30.01 24.95
C ASN A 185 13.11 -31.28 24.19
N LYS A 186 12.65 -31.44 22.96
CA LYS A 186 13.07 -32.52 22.07
C LYS A 186 14.52 -32.36 21.62
N LYS A 187 14.94 -31.14 21.34
CA LYS A 187 16.29 -30.85 20.85
C LYS A 187 17.34 -30.99 21.92
N PHE A 188 17.08 -30.55 23.14
CA PHE A 188 18.02 -30.45 24.23
C PHE A 188 17.63 -31.33 25.44
N LYS A 189 17.55 -32.62 25.19
CA LYS A 189 17.31 -33.60 26.26
C LYS A 189 18.54 -33.78 27.15
#